data_484a11dca0c93f62c07831a846448713
#
_entry.id   484a11dca0c93f62c07831a846448713
#
_cell.length_a   1.000
_cell.length_b   1.000
_cell.length_c   1.000
_cell.angle_alpha   90.00
_cell.angle_beta   90.00
_cell.angle_gamma   90.00
#
_symmetry.space_group_name_H-M   'P 1'
#
loop_
_entity.id
_entity.type
_entity.pdbx_description
1 polymer ?
#
loop_
_entity_poly.entity_id
_entity_poly.type
_entity_poly.pdbx_seq_one_letter_code
_entity_poly.pdbx_strand_id
1 'polypeptide(L)'
;PQDWDDLLDPKWDDEILIRGVLASGTMRTIYSAMIYRQGADTPEKGYEWLAKLDANTKEYTQDPNALYLKLTRQEGSLSLWNLQDILLKKYTTDYPFDYIYPKSGAPILVDGVGIIKNAKNLENAKLFVEFLFDKEVMTELAHDYYQIPTRTDIDLAAMPDWYQDLELKTFDIDWQV
;
A
#
# COMPACT_ATOMS: atom_id res chain seq x y z
N PRO A 1 2.33 16.55 -4.88
CA PRO A 1 2.80 16.35 -3.51
C PRO A 1 4.18 15.69 -3.50
N GLN A 2 4.91 15.82 -2.40
CA GLN A 2 6.16 15.10 -2.15
C GLN A 2 6.11 14.36 -0.80
N ASP A 3 5.10 14.68 0.02
CA ASP A 3 4.88 14.06 1.32
C ASP A 3 3.38 14.05 1.64
N TRP A 4 3.01 13.33 2.69
CA TRP A 4 1.63 13.16 3.13
C TRP A 4 0.90 14.47 3.42
N ASP A 5 1.57 15.43 4.07
CA ASP A 5 0.96 16.70 4.46
C ASP A 5 0.68 17.61 3.25
N ASP A 6 1.37 17.38 2.13
CA ASP A 6 1.10 18.12 0.89
C ASP A 6 -0.30 17.79 0.32
N LEU A 7 -0.90 16.65 0.72
CA LEU A 7 -2.27 16.27 0.32
C LEU A 7 -3.34 17.19 0.94
N LEU A 8 -2.99 17.93 1.98
CA LEU A 8 -3.88 18.84 2.67
C LEU A 8 -3.92 20.24 2.03
N ASP A 9 -3.07 20.49 1.02
CA ASP A 9 -3.05 21.76 0.28
C ASP A 9 -4.38 21.93 -0.49
N PRO A 10 -5.08 23.08 -0.37
CA PRO A 10 -6.33 23.34 -1.09
C PRO A 10 -6.24 23.23 -2.62
N LYS A 11 -5.04 23.24 -3.21
CA LYS A 11 -4.88 22.99 -4.65
C LYS A 11 -5.31 21.60 -5.09
N TRP A 12 -5.47 20.65 -4.14
CA TRP A 12 -5.93 19.29 -4.38
C TRP A 12 -7.42 19.10 -4.09
N ASP A 13 -8.16 20.20 -3.86
CA ASP A 13 -9.61 20.17 -3.66
C ASP A 13 -10.28 19.46 -4.85
N ASP A 14 -11.12 18.47 -4.56
CA ASP A 14 -11.83 17.62 -5.54
C ASP A 14 -10.91 16.82 -6.50
N GLU A 15 -9.62 16.64 -6.15
CA GLU A 15 -8.62 15.96 -6.98
C GLU A 15 -8.20 14.59 -6.42
N ILE A 16 -8.55 14.26 -5.19
CA ILE A 16 -8.14 13.02 -4.54
C ILE A 16 -9.25 11.98 -4.63
N LEU A 17 -8.92 10.81 -5.16
CA LEU A 17 -9.80 9.63 -5.19
C LEU A 17 -9.27 8.58 -4.23
N ILE A 18 -10.08 8.11 -3.29
CA ILE A 18 -9.68 7.15 -2.27
C ILE A 18 -10.56 5.90 -2.34
N ARG A 19 -9.98 4.74 -2.08
CA ARG A 19 -10.74 3.52 -1.84
C ARG A 19 -11.46 3.59 -0.50
N GLY A 20 -12.71 3.10 -0.44
CA GLY A 20 -13.50 3.05 0.79
C GLY A 20 -12.73 2.38 1.94
N VAL A 21 -12.51 3.12 3.01
CA VAL A 21 -11.57 2.77 4.10
C VAL A 21 -11.98 1.47 4.80
N LEU A 22 -13.25 1.31 5.12
CA LEU A 22 -13.75 0.12 5.86
C LEU A 22 -13.61 -1.18 5.06
N ALA A 23 -13.65 -1.10 3.72
CA ALA A 23 -13.56 -2.25 2.84
C ALA A 23 -12.11 -2.63 2.47
N SER A 24 -11.12 -1.80 2.82
CA SER A 24 -9.73 -1.96 2.40
C SER A 24 -8.76 -2.07 3.58
N GLY A 25 -8.02 -3.17 3.67
CA GLY A 25 -6.93 -3.34 4.62
C GLY A 25 -5.85 -2.28 4.42
N THR A 26 -5.44 -2.03 3.18
CA THR A 26 -4.48 -0.99 2.81
C THR A 26 -4.90 0.39 3.33
N MET A 27 -6.15 0.79 3.09
CA MET A 27 -6.63 2.10 3.53
C MET A 27 -6.74 2.20 5.05
N ARG A 28 -7.18 1.14 5.73
CA ARG A 28 -7.17 1.11 7.20
C ARG A 28 -5.75 1.29 7.74
N THR A 29 -4.77 0.60 7.16
CA THR A 29 -3.36 0.73 7.56
C THR A 29 -2.85 2.16 7.34
N ILE A 30 -3.12 2.76 6.18
CA ILE A 30 -2.70 4.14 5.89
C ILE A 30 -3.35 5.12 6.87
N TYR A 31 -4.66 5.02 7.10
CA TYR A 31 -5.39 5.92 8.00
C TYR A 31 -4.90 5.78 9.45
N SER A 32 -4.71 4.56 9.93
CA SER A 32 -4.14 4.31 11.26
C SER A 32 -2.72 4.87 11.38
N ALA A 33 -1.90 4.70 10.36
CA ALA A 33 -0.55 5.24 10.32
C ALA A 33 -0.54 6.77 10.36
N MET A 34 -1.48 7.43 9.67
CA MET A 34 -1.61 8.90 9.70
C MET A 34 -2.05 9.39 11.07
N ILE A 35 -2.96 8.69 11.73
CA ILE A 35 -3.35 9.02 13.13
C ILE A 35 -2.13 8.90 14.04
N TYR A 36 -1.43 7.77 13.99
CA TYR A 36 -0.25 7.53 14.82
C TYR A 36 0.86 8.56 14.58
N ARG A 37 1.12 8.93 13.31
CA ARG A 37 2.14 9.90 12.92
C ARG A 37 1.91 11.29 13.54
N GLN A 38 0.66 11.68 13.76
CA GLN A 38 0.33 12.98 14.39
C GLN A 38 0.53 12.96 15.92
N GLY A 39 0.79 11.80 16.51
CA GLY A 39 1.07 11.58 17.92
C GLY A 39 0.22 10.46 18.49
N ALA A 40 0.85 9.36 18.87
CA ALA A 40 0.19 8.17 19.39
C ALA A 40 -0.73 8.46 20.60
N ASP A 41 -0.31 9.39 21.47
CA ASP A 41 -1.07 9.79 22.66
C ASP A 41 -2.13 10.89 22.40
N THR A 42 -2.24 11.37 21.16
CA THR A 42 -3.16 12.46 20.78
C THR A 42 -3.86 12.15 19.47
N PRO A 43 -4.73 11.12 19.41
CA PRO A 43 -5.38 10.68 18.17
C PRO A 43 -6.26 11.77 17.54
N GLU A 44 -6.69 12.76 18.30
CA GLU A 44 -7.48 13.89 17.82
C GLU A 44 -6.77 14.66 16.71
N LYS A 45 -5.46 14.84 16.81
CA LYS A 45 -4.66 15.49 15.75
C LYS A 45 -4.66 14.68 14.45
N GLY A 46 -4.65 13.36 14.58
CA GLY A 46 -4.79 12.45 13.45
C GLY A 46 -6.17 12.56 12.81
N TYR A 47 -7.23 12.65 13.58
CA TYR A 47 -8.58 12.88 13.07
C TYR A 47 -8.72 14.23 12.38
N GLU A 48 -8.10 15.29 12.90
CA GLU A 48 -8.06 16.60 12.26
C GLU A 48 -7.32 16.53 10.91
N TRP A 49 -6.21 15.78 10.84
CA TRP A 49 -5.48 15.54 9.61
C TRP A 49 -6.34 14.82 8.57
N LEU A 50 -7.02 13.74 8.99
CA LEU A 50 -7.94 12.98 8.13
C LEU A 50 -9.13 13.80 7.66
N ALA A 51 -9.68 14.68 8.51
CA ALA A 51 -10.77 15.58 8.12
C ALA A 51 -10.34 16.59 7.04
N LYS A 52 -9.08 17.06 7.10
CA LYS A 52 -8.51 17.91 6.04
C LYS A 52 -8.28 17.14 4.73
N LEU A 53 -7.82 15.89 4.81
CA LEU A 53 -7.71 15.00 3.66
C LEU A 53 -9.08 14.76 3.02
N ASP A 54 -10.10 14.49 3.86
CA ASP A 54 -11.48 14.28 3.43
C ASP A 54 -12.03 15.51 2.67
N ALA A 55 -11.71 16.71 3.13
CA ALA A 55 -12.11 17.96 2.47
C ALA A 55 -11.58 18.08 1.03
N ASN A 56 -10.41 17.55 0.73
CA ASN A 56 -9.81 17.49 -0.61
C ASN A 56 -10.21 16.23 -1.40
N THR A 57 -10.91 15.30 -0.77
CA THR A 57 -11.28 14.01 -1.37
C THR A 57 -12.57 14.12 -2.15
N LYS A 58 -12.48 13.91 -3.45
CA LYS A 58 -13.63 13.91 -4.37
C LYS A 58 -14.58 12.75 -4.13
N GLU A 59 -14.03 11.56 -3.97
CA GLU A 59 -14.85 10.35 -3.92
C GLU A 59 -14.13 9.19 -3.21
N TYR A 60 -14.95 8.37 -2.52
CA TYR A 60 -14.55 7.07 -1.96
C TYR A 60 -15.12 5.93 -2.79
N THR A 61 -14.30 5.26 -3.57
CA THR A 61 -14.73 4.13 -4.40
C THR A 61 -14.76 2.81 -3.60
N GLN A 62 -15.76 1.96 -3.83
CA GLN A 62 -15.85 0.66 -3.15
C GLN A 62 -15.07 -0.46 -3.86
N ASP A 63 -14.75 -0.28 -5.13
CA ASP A 63 -14.05 -1.25 -5.98
C ASP A 63 -12.68 -0.69 -6.41
N PRO A 64 -11.56 -1.44 -6.23
CA PRO A 64 -10.24 -0.99 -6.65
C PRO A 64 -10.14 -0.78 -8.17
N ASN A 65 -10.82 -1.61 -8.98
CA ASN A 65 -10.78 -1.44 -10.43
C ASN A 65 -11.52 -0.15 -10.86
N ALA A 66 -12.60 0.20 -10.16
CA ALA A 66 -13.27 1.48 -10.38
C ALA A 66 -12.35 2.67 -10.04
N LEU A 67 -11.58 2.58 -8.96
CA LEU A 67 -10.56 3.59 -8.61
C LEU A 67 -9.54 3.74 -9.74
N TYR A 68 -8.95 2.64 -10.22
CA TYR A 68 -7.96 2.68 -11.30
C TYR A 68 -8.51 3.29 -12.58
N LEU A 69 -9.74 2.91 -12.97
CA LEU A 69 -10.38 3.46 -14.17
C LEU A 69 -10.66 4.95 -14.05
N LYS A 70 -11.10 5.43 -12.89
CA LYS A 70 -11.34 6.86 -12.65
C LYS A 70 -10.03 7.67 -12.74
N LEU A 71 -8.95 7.18 -12.12
CA LEU A 71 -7.63 7.82 -12.23
C LEU A 71 -7.14 7.82 -13.68
N THR A 72 -7.29 6.72 -14.41
CA THR A 72 -6.90 6.64 -15.83
C THR A 72 -7.68 7.62 -16.69
N ARG A 73 -8.93 7.92 -16.35
CA ARG A 73 -9.79 8.89 -17.04
C ARG A 73 -9.57 10.33 -16.56
N GLN A 74 -8.63 10.53 -15.65
CA GLN A 74 -8.34 11.84 -15.05
C GLN A 74 -9.57 12.45 -14.34
N GLU A 75 -10.41 11.61 -13.73
CA GLU A 75 -11.51 12.06 -12.89
C GLU A 75 -11.04 12.60 -11.52
N GLY A 76 -9.76 12.37 -11.20
CA GLY A 76 -8.98 12.92 -10.12
C GLY A 76 -7.52 12.67 -10.40
N SER A 77 -6.63 13.42 -9.77
CA SER A 77 -5.19 13.42 -10.05
C SER A 77 -4.37 12.56 -9.06
N LEU A 78 -4.91 12.28 -7.89
CA LEU A 78 -4.19 11.63 -6.79
C LEU A 78 -5.00 10.51 -6.15
N SER A 79 -4.26 9.52 -5.62
CA SER A 79 -4.80 8.51 -4.73
C SER A 79 -3.77 8.07 -3.70
N LEU A 80 -4.25 7.42 -2.64
CA LEU A 80 -3.44 6.71 -1.66
C LEU A 80 -3.59 5.21 -1.92
N TRP A 81 -2.47 4.52 -2.17
CA TRP A 81 -2.54 3.09 -2.49
C TRP A 81 -1.22 2.37 -2.15
N ASN A 82 -1.21 1.04 -2.25
CA ASN A 82 0.01 0.26 -2.08
C ASN A 82 0.88 0.30 -3.34
N LEU A 83 2.20 0.28 -3.14
CA LEU A 83 3.18 0.40 -4.20
C LEU A 83 3.10 -0.77 -5.20
N GLN A 84 2.88 -1.99 -4.73
CA GLN A 84 2.79 -3.19 -5.57
C GLN A 84 1.74 -3.05 -6.67
N ASP A 85 0.52 -2.66 -6.31
CA ASP A 85 -0.56 -2.50 -7.28
C ASP A 85 -0.29 -1.36 -8.26
N ILE A 86 0.32 -0.26 -7.80
CA ILE A 86 0.68 0.87 -8.68
C ILE A 86 1.68 0.41 -9.73
N LEU A 87 2.76 -0.26 -9.33
CA LEU A 87 3.77 -0.78 -10.25
C LEU A 87 3.20 -1.82 -11.20
N LEU A 88 2.40 -2.76 -10.69
CA LEU A 88 1.74 -3.77 -11.51
C LEU A 88 0.85 -3.12 -12.58
N LYS A 89 0.03 -2.12 -12.22
CA LYS A 89 -0.83 -1.41 -13.17
C LYS A 89 -0.02 -0.57 -14.17
N LYS A 90 1.02 0.12 -13.71
CA LYS A 90 1.91 0.90 -14.57
C LYS A 90 2.56 0.04 -15.65
N TYR A 91 3.10 -1.13 -15.29
CA TYR A 91 3.93 -1.93 -16.20
C TYR A 91 3.19 -3.06 -16.92
N THR A 92 2.03 -3.52 -16.44
CA THR A 92 1.28 -4.61 -17.08
C THR A 92 0.03 -4.17 -17.84
N THR A 93 -0.55 -3.01 -17.48
CA THR A 93 -1.79 -2.51 -18.10
C THR A 93 -1.61 -1.19 -18.84
N ASP A 94 -0.39 -0.66 -18.86
CA ASP A 94 -0.04 0.63 -19.48
C ASP A 94 -0.92 1.80 -18.99
N TYR A 95 -1.35 1.73 -17.72
CA TYR A 95 -2.07 2.84 -17.11
C TYR A 95 -1.09 4.00 -16.85
N PRO A 96 -1.51 5.25 -17.05
CA PRO A 96 -0.66 6.43 -16.90
C PRO A 96 -0.42 6.76 -15.41
N PHE A 97 -0.02 5.74 -14.65
CA PHE A 97 0.25 5.87 -13.22
C PHE A 97 1.73 6.11 -12.97
N ASP A 98 1.98 6.91 -11.96
CA ASP A 98 3.27 7.03 -11.33
C ASP A 98 3.08 7.05 -9.81
N TYR A 99 4.17 6.95 -9.06
CA TYR A 99 4.10 6.97 -7.61
C TYR A 99 5.06 8.01 -7.04
N ILE A 100 4.69 8.51 -5.88
CA ILE A 100 5.53 9.35 -5.06
C ILE A 100 5.76 8.61 -3.75
N TYR A 101 7.01 8.30 -3.47
CA TYR A 101 7.38 7.76 -2.16
C TYR A 101 7.51 8.93 -1.18
N PRO A 102 6.71 8.98 -0.11
CA PRO A 102 6.68 10.13 0.78
C PRO A 102 8.04 10.35 1.48
N LYS A 103 8.54 11.56 1.52
CA LYS A 103 9.83 11.90 2.14
C LYS A 103 9.89 11.56 3.63
N SER A 104 8.78 11.66 4.33
CA SER A 104 8.69 11.27 5.74
C SER A 104 8.64 9.75 5.95
N GLY A 105 8.44 8.97 4.88
CA GLY A 105 8.30 7.52 4.90
C GLY A 105 6.86 7.06 4.67
N ALA A 106 6.68 5.74 4.63
CA ALA A 106 5.39 5.08 4.42
C ALA A 106 5.17 3.94 5.43
N PRO A 107 3.93 3.59 5.76
CA PRO A 107 3.65 2.40 6.54
C PRO A 107 3.94 1.14 5.71
N ILE A 108 4.45 0.10 6.35
CA ILE A 108 4.56 -1.22 5.74
C ILE A 108 3.33 -2.04 6.08
N LEU A 109 2.67 -2.56 5.05
CA LEU A 109 1.63 -3.55 5.17
C LEU A 109 2.24 -4.94 4.99
N VAL A 110 2.15 -5.78 6.01
CA VAL A 110 2.61 -7.17 5.94
C VAL A 110 1.40 -8.08 5.80
N ASP A 111 1.29 -8.74 4.65
CA ASP A 111 0.25 -9.72 4.42
C ASP A 111 0.59 -11.04 5.09
N GLY A 112 -0.42 -11.70 5.65
CA GLY A 112 -0.29 -12.96 6.32
C GLY A 112 -0.99 -14.10 5.59
N VAL A 113 -0.41 -15.29 5.63
CA VAL A 113 -1.04 -16.52 5.19
C VAL A 113 -1.28 -17.43 6.39
N GLY A 114 -2.42 -18.11 6.43
CA GLY A 114 -2.76 -19.03 7.51
C GLY A 114 -3.55 -20.23 7.02
N ILE A 115 -3.36 -21.36 7.71
CA ILE A 115 -4.12 -22.58 7.47
C ILE A 115 -5.37 -22.55 8.35
N ILE A 116 -6.55 -22.66 7.74
CA ILE A 116 -7.81 -22.66 8.48
C ILE A 116 -7.94 -23.92 9.34
N LYS A 117 -8.53 -23.77 10.53
CA LYS A 117 -8.81 -24.91 11.41
C LYS A 117 -9.69 -25.93 10.70
N ASN A 118 -9.33 -27.21 10.81
CA ASN A 118 -10.00 -28.34 10.17
C ASN A 118 -9.96 -28.30 8.63
N ALA A 119 -8.89 -27.76 8.04
CA ALA A 119 -8.67 -27.85 6.60
C ALA A 119 -8.75 -29.31 6.12
N LYS A 120 -9.56 -29.56 5.09
CA LYS A 120 -9.78 -30.93 4.55
C LYS A 120 -8.51 -31.53 3.94
N ASN A 121 -7.65 -30.70 3.37
CA ASN A 121 -6.41 -31.06 2.71
C ASN A 121 -5.22 -30.44 3.43
N LEU A 122 -5.08 -30.74 4.73
CA LEU A 122 -4.10 -30.11 5.60
C LEU A 122 -2.66 -30.21 5.08
N GLU A 123 -2.25 -31.39 4.60
CA GLU A 123 -0.88 -31.60 4.11
C GLU A 123 -0.60 -30.78 2.84
N ASN A 124 -1.55 -30.73 1.91
CA ASN A 124 -1.41 -29.86 0.75
C ASN A 124 -1.41 -28.36 1.12
N ALA A 125 -2.18 -27.98 2.13
CA ALA A 125 -2.16 -26.59 2.62
C ALA A 125 -0.80 -26.22 3.24
N LYS A 126 -0.16 -27.13 3.97
CA LYS A 126 1.20 -26.95 4.50
C LYS A 126 2.22 -26.79 3.37
N LEU A 127 2.20 -27.70 2.39
CA LEU A 127 3.08 -27.63 1.22
C LEU A 127 2.91 -26.31 0.46
N PHE A 128 1.68 -25.82 0.32
CA PHE A 128 1.42 -24.53 -0.31
C PHE A 128 2.00 -23.37 0.48
N VAL A 129 1.87 -23.38 1.81
CA VAL A 129 2.49 -22.35 2.66
C VAL A 129 4.01 -22.39 2.55
N GLU A 130 4.62 -23.59 2.61
CA GLU A 130 6.06 -23.76 2.41
C GLU A 130 6.52 -23.23 1.04
N PHE A 131 5.78 -23.54 -0.02
CA PHE A 131 6.03 -23.03 -1.38
C PHE A 131 5.99 -21.50 -1.42
N LEU A 132 5.00 -20.84 -0.79
CA LEU A 132 4.90 -19.39 -0.77
C LEU A 132 6.09 -18.71 -0.08
N PHE A 133 6.74 -19.39 0.86
CA PHE A 133 7.92 -18.88 1.56
C PHE A 133 9.24 -19.37 0.97
N ASP A 134 9.20 -20.11 -0.14
CA ASP A 134 10.41 -20.51 -0.84
C ASP A 134 11.17 -19.28 -1.38
N LYS A 135 12.48 -19.34 -1.34
CA LYS A 135 13.36 -18.24 -1.73
C LYS A 135 13.22 -17.88 -3.21
N GLU A 136 13.17 -18.90 -4.06
CA GLU A 136 13.06 -18.70 -5.52
C GLU A 136 11.68 -18.13 -5.86
N VAL A 137 10.62 -18.65 -5.23
CA VAL A 137 9.25 -18.16 -5.41
C VAL A 137 9.11 -16.70 -4.98
N MET A 138 9.64 -16.31 -3.82
CA MET A 138 9.59 -14.91 -3.39
C MET A 138 10.39 -13.99 -4.31
N THR A 139 11.51 -14.47 -4.85
CA THR A 139 12.29 -13.70 -5.85
C THR A 139 11.49 -13.52 -7.13
N GLU A 140 10.84 -14.58 -7.65
CA GLU A 140 9.98 -14.52 -8.83
C GLU A 140 8.78 -13.57 -8.63
N LEU A 141 8.14 -13.62 -7.47
CA LEU A 141 7.04 -12.71 -7.11
C LEU A 141 7.49 -11.24 -7.09
N ALA A 142 8.73 -10.96 -6.71
CA ALA A 142 9.28 -9.61 -6.79
C ALA A 142 9.49 -9.16 -8.24
N HIS A 143 9.95 -10.04 -9.12
CA HIS A 143 10.14 -9.74 -10.55
C HIS A 143 8.82 -9.55 -11.30
N ASP A 144 7.88 -10.48 -11.13
CA ASP A 144 6.69 -10.55 -11.98
C ASP A 144 5.48 -9.79 -11.40
N TYR A 145 5.44 -9.65 -10.06
CA TYR A 145 4.30 -9.08 -9.35
C TYR A 145 4.64 -7.90 -8.44
N TYR A 146 5.87 -7.39 -8.48
CA TYR A 146 6.31 -6.24 -7.70
C TYR A 146 6.14 -6.41 -6.19
N GLN A 147 6.19 -7.65 -5.69
CA GLN A 147 6.03 -7.94 -4.28
C GLN A 147 7.35 -7.78 -3.52
N ILE A 148 7.32 -7.09 -2.38
CA ILE A 148 8.48 -6.98 -1.50
C ILE A 148 8.59 -8.28 -0.68
N PRO A 149 9.68 -9.06 -0.79
CA PRO A 149 9.83 -10.30 -0.05
C PRO A 149 10.04 -10.04 1.45
N THR A 150 9.52 -10.96 2.28
CA THR A 150 9.71 -10.92 3.74
C THR A 150 10.96 -11.67 4.19
N ARG A 151 11.67 -12.34 3.29
CA ARG A 151 12.93 -13.04 3.56
C ARG A 151 14.12 -12.07 3.52
N THR A 152 15.02 -12.22 4.47
CA THR A 152 16.25 -11.40 4.59
C THR A 152 17.49 -12.08 4.00
N ASP A 153 17.35 -13.33 3.52
CA ASP A 153 18.43 -14.14 2.94
C ASP A 153 18.42 -14.16 1.40
N ILE A 154 17.59 -13.34 0.76
CA ILE A 154 17.62 -13.10 -0.68
C ILE A 154 18.71 -12.08 -0.97
N ASP A 155 19.60 -12.42 -1.91
CA ASP A 155 20.63 -11.49 -2.36
C ASP A 155 20.00 -10.28 -3.06
N LEU A 156 20.39 -9.08 -2.68
CA LEU A 156 19.92 -7.85 -3.32
C LEU A 156 20.19 -7.86 -4.84
N ALA A 157 21.30 -8.43 -5.26
CA ALA A 157 21.64 -8.57 -6.67
C ALA A 157 20.70 -9.48 -7.46
N ALA A 158 19.95 -10.35 -6.78
CA ALA A 158 18.91 -11.19 -7.40
C ALA A 158 17.55 -10.49 -7.52
N MET A 159 17.40 -9.31 -6.91
CA MET A 159 16.15 -8.54 -6.93
C MET A 159 16.06 -7.68 -8.20
N PRO A 160 14.84 -7.37 -8.67
CA PRO A 160 14.66 -6.49 -9.83
C PRO A 160 15.10 -5.05 -9.55
N ASP A 161 15.44 -4.31 -10.63
CA ASP A 161 15.95 -2.93 -10.53
C ASP A 161 15.04 -2.02 -9.71
N TRP A 162 13.72 -2.12 -9.89
CA TRP A 162 12.75 -1.32 -9.14
C TRP A 162 12.90 -1.48 -7.62
N TYR A 163 13.30 -2.68 -7.15
CA TYR A 163 13.50 -2.95 -5.73
C TYR A 163 14.88 -2.46 -5.27
N GLN A 164 15.91 -2.62 -6.10
CA GLN A 164 17.26 -2.18 -5.77
C GLN A 164 17.35 -0.66 -5.63
N ASP A 165 16.58 0.07 -6.45
CA ASP A 165 16.51 1.54 -6.43
C ASP A 165 15.56 2.08 -5.36
N LEU A 166 14.83 1.21 -4.65
CA LEU A 166 13.83 1.61 -3.68
C LEU A 166 14.46 1.97 -2.32
N GLU A 167 14.58 3.24 -2.03
CA GLU A 167 14.95 3.72 -0.71
C GLU A 167 13.76 3.61 0.26
N LEU A 168 13.60 2.44 0.88
CA LEU A 168 12.53 2.18 1.84
C LEU A 168 12.76 2.98 3.13
N LYS A 169 12.06 4.08 3.27
CA LYS A 169 11.90 4.78 4.54
C LYS A 169 10.54 4.46 5.14
N THR A 170 10.53 3.83 6.30
CA THR A 170 9.29 3.35 6.92
C THR A 170 8.94 4.16 8.16
N PHE A 171 7.66 4.21 8.52
CA PHE A 171 7.25 4.68 9.81
C PHE A 171 7.60 3.64 10.88
N ASP A 172 8.15 4.11 11.97
CA ASP A 172 8.28 3.30 13.19
C ASP A 172 6.94 3.36 13.96
N ILE A 173 6.08 2.38 13.70
CA ILE A 173 4.74 2.30 14.29
C ILE A 173 4.68 1.07 15.20
N ASP A 174 4.34 1.30 16.47
CA ASP A 174 3.92 0.23 17.34
C ASP A 174 2.45 -0.14 17.05
N TRP A 175 2.25 -1.24 16.35
CA TRP A 175 0.92 -1.74 15.99
C TRP A 175 0.20 -2.46 17.15
N GLN A 176 0.77 -2.49 18.35
CA GLN A 176 0.18 -3.11 19.53
C GLN A 176 -0.52 -2.09 20.44
N VAL A 177 -0.42 -0.81 20.13
CA VAL A 177 -1.04 0.30 20.90
C VAL A 177 -2.45 0.58 20.39
#